data_1492ea8753f2161bafb78e5dc771f185
#
_entry.id   1492ea8753f2161bafb78e5dc771f185
#
_cell.length_a   1.000
_cell.length_b   1.000
_cell.length_c   1.000
_cell.angle_alpha   90.00
_cell.angle_beta   90.00
_cell.angle_gamma   90.00
#
_symmetry.space_group_name_H-M   'P 1'
#
loop_
_entity.id
_entity.type
_entity.pdbx_description
1 polymer ?
#
loop_
_entity_poly.entity_id
_entity_poly.type
_entity_poly.pdbx_seq_one_letter_code
_entity_poly.pdbx_strand_id
1 'polypeptide(L)'
;MFYDQRGLPLTAANEQAVLSYDATINAYLGFQLTTGTHLKEGLAADDNMPMLHILRGYFMKLFAVPALEDKARQCHEATSRAISNCGSHEREQLHHQALGRWCDGDWQGANAAWEQILLDHPTDVLAIRLAHFTHFYSGDARRMRDSAARVLPHWDTSVPGYGY
;
A
#
# COMPACT_ATOMS: atom_id res chain seq x y z
N MET A 1 -6.88 -18.85 -1.82
CA MET A 1 -6.16 -17.70 -2.40
C MET A 1 -7.13 -16.55 -2.40
N PHE A 2 -6.73 -15.41 -1.81
CA PHE A 2 -7.58 -14.23 -1.71
C PHE A 2 -7.14 -13.17 -2.71
N TYR A 3 -8.08 -12.32 -3.10
CA TYR A 3 -7.87 -11.19 -3.99
C TYR A 3 -8.60 -9.97 -3.42
N ASP A 4 -8.03 -8.79 -3.58
CA ASP A 4 -8.73 -7.54 -3.29
C ASP A 4 -9.79 -7.24 -4.37
N GLN A 5 -10.58 -6.20 -4.15
CA GLN A 5 -11.62 -5.77 -5.09
C GLN A 5 -11.10 -5.34 -6.48
N ARG A 6 -9.78 -5.19 -6.65
CA ARG A 6 -9.11 -4.86 -7.91
C ARG A 6 -8.50 -6.09 -8.59
N GLY A 7 -8.73 -7.28 -8.00
CA GLY A 7 -8.20 -8.54 -8.50
C GLY A 7 -6.72 -8.77 -8.19
N LEU A 8 -6.14 -8.02 -7.25
CA LEU A 8 -4.76 -8.18 -6.85
C LEU A 8 -4.63 -9.25 -5.76
N PRO A 9 -3.64 -10.16 -5.85
CA PRO A 9 -3.49 -11.25 -4.90
C PRO A 9 -3.13 -10.75 -3.50
N LEU A 10 -3.71 -11.39 -2.48
CA LEU A 10 -3.50 -11.10 -1.07
C LEU A 10 -3.20 -12.38 -0.30
N THR A 11 -2.20 -12.29 0.59
CA THR A 11 -1.96 -13.28 1.64
C THR A 11 -2.84 -12.93 2.83
N ALA A 12 -3.87 -13.73 3.10
CA ALA A 12 -4.80 -13.53 4.21
C ALA A 12 -5.30 -14.88 4.73
N ALA A 13 -5.70 -14.92 6.00
CA ALA A 13 -6.27 -16.09 6.64
C ALA A 13 -7.78 -16.22 6.40
N ASN A 14 -8.48 -15.10 6.17
CA ASN A 14 -9.94 -15.08 6.04
C ASN A 14 -10.45 -13.89 5.21
N GLU A 15 -11.68 -14.02 4.73
CA GLU A 15 -12.35 -13.00 3.90
C GLU A 15 -12.62 -11.70 4.66
N GLN A 16 -12.88 -11.76 5.96
CA GLN A 16 -13.15 -10.56 6.76
C GLN A 16 -11.96 -9.60 6.78
N ALA A 17 -10.73 -10.12 6.85
CA ALA A 17 -9.52 -9.31 6.77
C ALA A 17 -9.38 -8.63 5.40
N VAL A 18 -9.70 -9.35 4.30
CA VAL A 18 -9.70 -8.81 2.93
C VAL A 18 -10.73 -7.69 2.77
N LEU A 19 -11.95 -7.90 3.24
CA LEU A 19 -13.01 -6.87 3.20
C LEU A 19 -12.62 -5.62 3.99
N SER A 20 -12.00 -5.80 5.17
CA SER A 20 -11.52 -4.68 5.98
C SER A 20 -10.34 -3.96 5.32
N TYR A 21 -9.46 -4.68 4.62
CA TYR A 21 -8.38 -4.08 3.81
C TYR A 21 -8.95 -3.21 2.70
N ASP A 22 -9.91 -3.71 1.92
CA ASP A 22 -10.57 -2.96 0.85
C ASP A 22 -11.33 -1.74 1.39
N ALA A 23 -12.06 -1.89 2.49
CA ALA A 23 -12.74 -0.79 3.16
C ALA A 23 -11.75 0.28 3.64
N THR A 24 -10.58 -0.12 4.15
CA THR A 24 -9.53 0.79 4.58
C THR A 24 -9.00 1.62 3.40
N ILE A 25 -8.71 0.97 2.26
CA ILE A 25 -8.24 1.67 1.06
C ILE A 25 -9.31 2.64 0.54
N ASN A 26 -10.56 2.19 0.43
CA ASN A 26 -11.65 3.04 -0.05
C ASN A 26 -11.88 4.25 0.86
N ALA A 27 -11.86 4.05 2.18
CA ALA A 27 -11.98 5.13 3.14
C ALA A 27 -10.80 6.12 3.06
N TYR A 28 -9.57 5.61 2.87
CA TYR A 28 -8.38 6.44 2.66
C TYR A 28 -8.48 7.28 1.39
N LEU A 29 -8.85 6.67 0.27
CA LEU A 29 -9.02 7.39 -1.01
C LEU A 29 -10.12 8.43 -0.93
N GLY A 30 -11.21 8.12 -0.23
CA GLY A 30 -12.35 9.02 -0.01
C GLY A 30 -12.17 10.03 1.13
N PHE A 31 -10.97 10.12 1.74
CA PHE A 31 -10.68 11.01 2.88
C PHE A 31 -11.66 10.84 4.06
N GLN A 32 -12.10 9.59 4.32
CA GLN A 32 -13.07 9.30 5.37
C GLN A 32 -12.39 9.09 6.73
N LEU A 33 -13.06 9.53 7.79
CA LEU A 33 -12.57 9.37 9.17
C LEU A 33 -12.54 7.91 9.64
N THR A 34 -13.26 7.02 8.96
CA THR A 34 -13.36 5.58 9.30
C THR A 34 -12.14 4.76 8.88
N THR A 35 -11.19 5.33 8.12
CA THR A 35 -9.98 4.63 7.65
C THR A 35 -9.26 3.87 8.76
N GLY A 36 -9.03 4.51 9.91
CA GLY A 36 -8.36 3.89 11.04
C GLY A 36 -9.19 2.78 11.73
N THR A 37 -10.51 2.87 11.67
CA THR A 37 -11.43 1.85 12.21
C THR A 37 -11.34 0.58 11.39
N HIS A 38 -11.51 0.68 10.07
CA HIS A 38 -11.41 -0.48 9.17
C HIS A 38 -10.05 -1.16 9.25
N LEU A 39 -8.96 -0.39 9.34
CA LEU A 39 -7.62 -0.96 9.53
C LEU A 39 -7.49 -1.77 10.83
N LYS A 40 -8.06 -1.27 11.93
CA LYS A 40 -8.07 -2.00 13.21
C LYS A 40 -8.91 -3.28 13.14
N GLU A 41 -10.06 -3.23 12.49
CA GLU A 41 -10.93 -4.39 12.26
C GLU A 41 -10.20 -5.46 11.44
N GLY A 42 -9.48 -5.06 10.38
CA GLY A 42 -8.69 -5.98 9.57
C GLY A 42 -7.58 -6.66 10.38
N LEU A 43 -6.81 -5.90 11.15
CA LEU A 43 -5.75 -6.45 12.01
C LEU A 43 -6.30 -7.32 13.14
N ALA A 44 -7.52 -7.06 13.63
CA ALA A 44 -8.19 -7.93 14.61
C ALA A 44 -8.69 -9.23 13.97
N ALA A 45 -9.05 -9.21 12.69
CA ALA A 45 -9.49 -10.39 11.96
C ALA A 45 -8.31 -11.28 11.50
N ASP A 46 -7.17 -10.67 11.13
CA ASP A 46 -5.95 -11.37 10.72
C ASP A 46 -4.70 -10.53 11.01
N ASP A 47 -4.06 -10.83 12.13
CA ASP A 47 -2.80 -10.17 12.54
C ASP A 47 -1.57 -10.65 11.74
N ASN A 48 -1.72 -11.65 10.89
CA ASN A 48 -0.67 -12.15 10.00
C ASN A 48 -0.85 -11.72 8.54
N MET A 49 -1.80 -10.87 8.20
CA MET A 49 -1.97 -10.33 6.84
C MET A 49 -0.92 -9.25 6.56
N PRO A 50 0.11 -9.49 5.69
CA PRO A 50 1.21 -8.56 5.48
C PRO A 50 0.74 -7.16 5.03
N MET A 51 -0.23 -7.09 4.12
CA MET A 51 -0.69 -5.83 3.54
C MET A 51 -1.35 -4.89 4.56
N LEU A 52 -1.96 -5.40 5.64
CA LEU A 52 -2.53 -4.55 6.70
C LEU A 52 -1.44 -3.85 7.52
N HIS A 53 -0.34 -4.54 7.83
CA HIS A 53 0.81 -3.94 8.51
C HIS A 53 1.53 -2.94 7.60
N ILE A 54 1.71 -3.25 6.31
CA ILE A 54 2.27 -2.35 5.31
C ILE A 54 1.43 -1.08 5.21
N LEU A 55 0.11 -1.21 5.07
CA LEU A 55 -0.81 -0.09 4.96
C LEU A 55 -0.76 0.81 6.20
N ARG A 56 -0.71 0.21 7.39
CA ARG A 56 -0.51 0.93 8.64
C ARG A 56 0.82 1.69 8.67
N GLY A 57 1.90 1.07 8.22
CA GLY A 57 3.23 1.69 8.12
C GLY A 57 3.23 2.88 7.16
N TYR A 58 2.59 2.74 6.00
CA TYR A 58 2.43 3.84 5.05
C TYR A 58 1.67 5.01 5.65
N PHE A 59 0.58 4.77 6.39
CA PHE A 59 -0.14 5.85 7.07
C PHE A 59 0.72 6.56 8.12
N MET A 60 1.56 5.83 8.87
CA MET A 60 2.50 6.46 9.81
C MET A 60 3.49 7.39 9.08
N LYS A 61 3.99 6.98 7.91
CA LYS A 61 4.90 7.79 7.08
C LYS A 61 4.20 9.00 6.44
N LEU A 62 2.97 8.82 5.97
CA LEU A 62 2.19 9.90 5.32
C LEU A 62 1.83 11.04 6.26
N PHE A 63 1.72 10.81 7.56
CA PHE A 63 1.54 11.89 8.54
C PHE A 63 2.75 12.82 8.65
N ALA A 64 3.94 12.39 8.20
CA ALA A 64 5.19 13.17 8.23
C ALA A 64 5.52 13.74 9.63
N VAL A 65 5.20 13.01 10.69
CA VAL A 65 5.44 13.41 12.09
C VAL A 65 6.59 12.57 12.65
N PRO A 66 7.68 13.18 13.13
CA PRO A 66 8.83 12.44 13.66
C PRO A 66 8.49 11.42 14.75
N ALA A 67 7.51 11.71 15.61
CA ALA A 67 7.04 10.78 16.64
C ALA A 67 6.40 9.49 16.11
N LEU A 68 6.11 9.40 14.81
CA LEU A 68 5.53 8.21 14.17
C LEU A 68 6.57 7.36 13.42
N GLU A 69 7.81 7.81 13.30
CA GLU A 69 8.88 7.08 12.59
C GLU A 69 9.13 5.70 13.21
N ASP A 70 9.24 5.62 14.53
CA ASP A 70 9.42 4.34 15.24
C ASP A 70 8.21 3.42 15.05
N LYS A 71 7.00 3.98 14.98
CA LYS A 71 5.79 3.19 14.71
C LYS A 71 5.76 2.65 13.28
N ALA A 72 6.25 3.41 12.31
CA ALA A 72 6.39 2.93 10.93
C ALA A 72 7.40 1.77 10.85
N ARG A 73 8.55 1.87 11.55
CA ARG A 73 9.52 0.77 11.65
C ARG A 73 8.94 -0.46 12.31
N GLN A 74 8.19 -0.31 13.40
CA GLN A 74 7.48 -1.42 14.05
C GLN A 74 6.49 -2.11 13.09
N CYS A 75 5.80 -1.35 12.23
CA CYS A 75 4.93 -1.91 11.20
C CYS A 75 5.73 -2.71 10.16
N HIS A 76 6.88 -2.21 9.71
CA HIS A 76 7.78 -2.93 8.81
C HIS A 76 8.26 -4.26 9.43
N GLU A 77 8.66 -4.26 10.71
CA GLU A 77 9.04 -5.48 11.45
C GLU A 77 7.86 -6.46 11.60
N ALA A 78 6.66 -5.93 11.89
CA ALA A 78 5.45 -6.76 11.96
C ALA A 78 5.14 -7.41 10.61
N THR A 79 5.32 -6.67 9.51
CA THR A 79 5.23 -7.23 8.15
C THR A 79 6.24 -8.36 7.93
N SER A 80 7.49 -8.18 8.35
CA SER A 80 8.52 -9.23 8.22
C SER A 80 8.12 -10.51 8.97
N ARG A 81 7.55 -10.38 10.18
CA ARG A 81 7.03 -11.52 10.95
C ARG A 81 5.85 -12.18 10.24
N ALA A 82 4.89 -11.41 9.75
CA ALA A 82 3.73 -11.92 9.01
C ALA A 82 4.17 -12.71 7.77
N ILE A 83 5.09 -12.16 6.97
CA ILE A 83 5.67 -12.84 5.80
C ILE A 83 6.36 -14.15 6.19
N SER A 84 7.10 -14.16 7.30
CA SER A 84 7.77 -15.38 7.78
C SER A 84 6.77 -16.47 8.22
N ASN A 85 5.62 -16.07 8.77
CA ASN A 85 4.59 -16.98 9.27
C ASN A 85 3.70 -17.55 8.15
N CYS A 86 3.30 -16.72 7.18
CA CYS A 86 2.26 -17.06 6.21
C CYS A 86 2.75 -17.04 4.75
N GLY A 87 3.99 -16.64 4.51
CA GLY A 87 4.47 -16.34 3.15
C GLY A 87 3.97 -14.98 2.65
N SER A 88 4.17 -14.71 1.38
CA SER A 88 3.67 -13.51 0.70
C SER A 88 3.78 -13.64 -0.81
N HIS A 89 2.99 -12.86 -1.54
CA HIS A 89 3.14 -12.65 -2.97
C HIS A 89 4.28 -11.67 -3.26
N GLU A 90 4.83 -11.71 -4.47
CA GLU A 90 5.90 -10.80 -4.90
C GLU A 90 5.50 -9.32 -4.75
N ARG A 91 4.27 -8.98 -5.10
CA ARG A 91 3.69 -7.64 -4.91
C ARG A 91 3.78 -7.17 -3.44
N GLU A 92 3.44 -8.04 -2.50
CA GLU A 92 3.50 -7.74 -1.06
C GLU A 92 4.94 -7.58 -0.57
N GLN A 93 5.88 -8.37 -1.12
CA GLN A 93 7.31 -8.23 -0.83
C GLN A 93 7.85 -6.89 -1.34
N LEU A 94 7.45 -6.45 -2.53
CA LEU A 94 7.83 -5.14 -3.06
C LEU A 94 7.26 -3.99 -2.22
N HIS A 95 6.02 -4.09 -1.75
CA HIS A 95 5.45 -3.12 -0.80
C HIS A 95 6.20 -3.11 0.53
N HIS A 96 6.56 -4.28 1.07
CA HIS A 96 7.37 -4.39 2.28
C HIS A 96 8.75 -3.73 2.08
N GLN A 97 9.41 -3.99 0.96
CA GLN A 97 10.68 -3.37 0.60
C GLN A 97 10.54 -1.85 0.49
N ALA A 98 9.49 -1.35 -0.16
CA ALA A 98 9.22 0.08 -0.29
C ALA A 98 9.04 0.74 1.08
N LEU A 99 8.29 0.13 1.99
CA LEU A 99 8.11 0.65 3.35
C LEU A 99 9.44 0.71 4.11
N GLY A 100 10.27 -0.33 4.04
CA GLY A 100 11.59 -0.35 4.67
C GLY A 100 12.49 0.76 4.16
N ARG A 101 12.61 0.92 2.83
CA ARG A 101 13.38 2.00 2.21
C ARG A 101 12.87 3.38 2.62
N TRP A 102 11.56 3.55 2.66
CA TRP A 102 10.97 4.81 3.12
C TRP A 102 11.28 5.11 4.59
N CYS A 103 11.25 4.10 5.47
CA CYS A 103 11.69 4.24 6.86
C CYS A 103 13.17 4.62 6.99
N ASP A 104 14.01 4.20 6.05
CA ASP A 104 15.44 4.54 6.01
C ASP A 104 15.75 5.87 5.33
N GLY A 105 14.72 6.58 4.88
CA GLY A 105 14.86 7.85 4.16
C GLY A 105 15.25 7.71 2.70
N ASP A 106 15.31 6.48 2.18
CA ASP A 106 15.57 6.20 0.76
C ASP A 106 14.27 6.34 -0.08
N TRP A 107 13.89 7.59 -0.32
CA TRP A 107 12.71 7.92 -1.13
C TRP A 107 12.80 7.44 -2.57
N GLN A 108 14.01 7.46 -3.14
CA GLN A 108 14.23 7.00 -4.51
C GLN A 108 14.05 5.49 -4.62
N GLY A 109 14.58 4.74 -3.67
CA GLY A 109 14.42 3.31 -3.62
C GLY A 109 12.98 2.88 -3.31
N ALA A 110 12.26 3.60 -2.45
CA ALA A 110 10.84 3.35 -2.22
C ALA A 110 10.02 3.56 -3.50
N ASN A 111 10.28 4.67 -4.22
CA ASN A 111 9.65 4.92 -5.52
C ASN A 111 9.95 3.82 -6.54
N ALA A 112 11.20 3.38 -6.64
CA ALA A 112 11.58 2.32 -7.58
C ALA A 112 10.80 1.02 -7.29
N ALA A 113 10.56 0.68 -6.03
CA ALA A 113 9.76 -0.48 -5.67
C ALA A 113 8.29 -0.32 -6.06
N TRP A 114 7.66 0.84 -5.82
CA TRP A 114 6.28 1.09 -6.27
C TRP A 114 6.15 1.11 -7.78
N GLU A 115 7.10 1.71 -8.49
CA GLU A 115 7.12 1.68 -9.96
C GLU A 115 7.29 0.25 -10.51
N GLN A 116 8.07 -0.60 -9.84
CA GLN A 116 8.17 -2.01 -10.19
C GLN A 116 6.83 -2.74 -10.00
N ILE A 117 6.11 -2.49 -8.90
CA ILE A 117 4.76 -3.04 -8.70
C ILE A 117 3.84 -2.66 -9.86
N LEU A 118 3.90 -1.41 -10.32
CA LEU A 118 3.03 -0.90 -11.38
C LEU A 118 3.32 -1.46 -12.78
N LEU A 119 4.47 -2.13 -12.98
CA LEU A 119 4.75 -2.85 -14.23
C LEU A 119 3.88 -4.12 -14.36
N ASP A 120 3.73 -4.86 -13.26
CA ASP A 120 3.03 -6.14 -13.26
C ASP A 120 1.58 -6.00 -12.74
N HIS A 121 1.32 -4.97 -11.93
CA HIS A 121 0.05 -4.68 -11.27
C HIS A 121 -0.37 -3.22 -11.49
N PRO A 122 -0.72 -2.82 -12.72
CA PRO A 122 -1.01 -1.41 -13.06
C PRO A 122 -2.26 -0.85 -12.35
N THR A 123 -3.10 -1.69 -11.78
CA THR A 123 -4.27 -1.29 -10.98
C THR A 123 -3.98 -1.20 -9.47
N ASP A 124 -2.71 -1.34 -9.06
CA ASP A 124 -2.34 -1.16 -7.65
C ASP A 124 -2.45 0.32 -7.24
N VAL A 125 -3.59 0.66 -6.65
CA VAL A 125 -3.91 2.04 -6.26
C VAL A 125 -2.98 2.59 -5.17
N LEU A 126 -2.44 1.73 -4.29
CA LEU A 126 -1.48 2.16 -3.28
C LEU A 126 -0.15 2.53 -3.91
N ALA A 127 0.36 1.67 -4.80
CA ALA A 127 1.63 1.93 -5.48
C ALA A 127 1.57 3.22 -6.29
N ILE A 128 0.54 3.42 -7.12
CA ILE A 128 0.42 4.66 -7.92
C ILE A 128 0.24 5.89 -7.02
N ARG A 129 -0.57 5.80 -5.97
CA ARG A 129 -0.82 6.92 -5.07
C ARG A 129 0.44 7.37 -4.34
N LEU A 130 1.23 6.42 -3.81
CA LEU A 130 2.45 6.70 -3.07
C LEU A 130 3.58 7.17 -3.99
N ALA A 131 3.75 6.56 -5.16
CA ALA A 131 4.69 7.03 -6.17
C ALA A 131 4.38 8.47 -6.60
N HIS A 132 3.11 8.81 -6.82
CA HIS A 132 2.70 10.18 -7.15
C HIS A 132 3.02 11.18 -6.05
N PHE A 133 2.75 10.87 -4.78
CA PHE A 133 3.11 11.75 -3.67
C PHE A 133 4.61 12.01 -3.61
N THR A 134 5.42 10.97 -3.71
CA THR A 134 6.88 11.13 -3.62
C THR A 134 7.44 11.84 -4.83
N HIS A 135 6.94 11.61 -6.04
CA HIS A 135 7.31 12.39 -7.24
C HIS A 135 6.90 13.85 -7.10
N PHE A 136 5.70 14.13 -6.57
CA PHE A 136 5.24 15.49 -6.35
C PHE A 136 6.15 16.25 -5.38
N TYR A 137 6.43 15.65 -4.20
CA TYR A 137 7.28 16.30 -3.18
C TYR A 137 8.75 16.41 -3.59
N SER A 138 9.24 15.54 -4.46
CA SER A 138 10.60 15.65 -5.03
C SER A 138 10.68 16.60 -6.24
N GLY A 139 9.55 17.15 -6.70
CA GLY A 139 9.49 18.01 -7.88
C GLY A 139 9.67 17.26 -9.21
N ASP A 140 9.54 15.92 -9.22
CA ASP A 140 9.72 15.11 -10.43
C ASP A 140 8.41 14.97 -11.22
N ALA A 141 7.97 16.10 -11.79
CA ALA A 141 6.76 16.15 -12.60
C ALA A 141 6.82 15.22 -13.84
N ARG A 142 8.02 14.96 -14.35
CA ARG A 142 8.21 14.08 -15.51
C ARG A 142 7.86 12.63 -15.14
N ARG A 143 8.46 12.10 -14.08
CA ARG A 143 8.17 10.74 -13.64
C ARG A 143 6.71 10.58 -13.20
N MET A 144 6.15 11.58 -12.52
CA MET A 144 4.74 11.59 -12.15
C MET A 144 3.82 11.44 -13.37
N ARG A 145 4.07 12.21 -14.44
CA ARG A 145 3.35 12.11 -15.73
C ARG A 145 3.53 10.74 -16.37
N ASP A 146 4.79 10.27 -16.46
CA ASP A 146 5.13 9.04 -17.18
C ASP A 146 4.55 7.80 -16.47
N SER A 147 4.55 7.79 -15.13
CA SER A 147 3.93 6.75 -14.31
C SER A 147 2.41 6.70 -14.55
N ALA A 148 1.72 7.84 -14.48
CA ALA A 148 0.29 7.93 -14.76
C ALA A 148 -0.06 7.48 -16.17
N ALA A 149 0.68 7.96 -17.18
CA ALA A 149 0.44 7.61 -18.58
C ALA A 149 0.60 6.10 -18.84
N ARG A 150 1.51 5.44 -18.13
CA ARG A 150 1.73 3.99 -18.26
C ARG A 150 0.58 3.17 -17.70
N VAL A 151 0.03 3.55 -16.55
CA VAL A 151 -1.04 2.76 -15.90
C VAL A 151 -2.42 3.09 -16.45
N LEU A 152 -2.64 4.30 -16.97
CA LEU A 152 -3.95 4.79 -17.41
C LEU A 152 -4.71 3.84 -18.37
N PRO A 153 -4.06 3.14 -19.32
CA PRO A 153 -4.77 2.20 -20.19
C PRO A 153 -5.42 1.01 -19.48
N HIS A 154 -5.04 0.75 -18.22
CA HIS A 154 -5.58 -0.33 -17.39
C HIS A 154 -6.69 0.13 -16.44
N TRP A 155 -7.03 1.40 -16.47
CA TRP A 155 -8.02 2.03 -15.60
C TRP A 155 -9.24 2.49 -16.41
N ASP A 156 -10.42 2.09 -15.95
CA ASP A 156 -11.70 2.56 -16.44
C ASP A 156 -12.71 2.58 -15.28
N THR A 157 -13.97 2.92 -15.58
CA THR A 157 -15.03 3.05 -14.57
C THR A 157 -15.39 1.74 -13.85
N SER A 158 -14.92 0.59 -14.33
CA SER A 158 -15.13 -0.71 -13.68
C SER A 158 -14.09 -1.01 -12.61
N VAL A 159 -12.93 -0.34 -12.64
CA VAL A 159 -11.86 -0.53 -11.65
C VAL A 159 -12.19 0.25 -10.38
N PRO A 160 -12.33 -0.42 -9.21
CA PRO A 160 -12.61 0.25 -7.96
C PRO A 160 -11.52 1.27 -7.61
N GLY A 161 -11.92 2.53 -7.39
CA GLY A 161 -10.99 3.62 -7.13
C GLY A 161 -10.72 4.55 -8.31
N TYR A 162 -11.24 4.26 -9.51
CA TYR A 162 -11.05 5.11 -10.70
C TYR A 162 -11.54 6.56 -10.50
N GLY A 163 -12.55 6.75 -9.69
CA GLY A 163 -13.15 8.06 -9.44
C GLY A 163 -12.47 8.91 -8.35
N TYR A 164 -11.37 8.45 -7.77
CA TYR A 164 -10.59 9.18 -6.75
C TYR A 164 -9.30 9.80 -7.34
#